data_a0090ec208687ff085f78f7381326ab8
#
_entry.id   a0090ec208687ff085f78f7381326ab8
#
_cell.length_a   1.000
_cell.length_b   1.000
_cell.length_c   1.000
_cell.angle_alpha   90.00
_cell.angle_beta   90.00
_cell.angle_gamma   90.00
#
_symmetry.space_group_name_H-M   'P 1'
#
loop_
_entity.id
_entity.type
_entity.pdbx_description
1 polymer ?
#
loop_
_entity_poly.entity_id
_entity_poly.type
_entity_poly.pdbx_seq_one_letter_code
_entity_poly.pdbx_strand_id
1 'polypeptide(L)'
;MKIISISAWGDNPRYIVGANRQYELAKLYYPDWEFRIYTDDKNKFANLTDANIIEVTDGSYGMFWRFRAMFESDDNIVIVRDSDSRITIREKRAVNDWINSDKKFHAFRDHDAHFEFPIIGCAFGYKGKFNNPVFNLMNKYAEQLNYYVGDQIFLRDIIWPLVQDTALVHSMNEGWFGETRALLVNPYDFCGNGYDEHDMPMYAPTLKECAGFDPKSVSEKYKFNN
;
A
#
# COMPACT_ATOMS: atom_id res chain seq x y z
N MET A 1 -7.78 -4.27 15.95
CA MET A 1 -8.32 -3.03 15.33
C MET A 1 -8.07 -3.09 13.82
N LYS A 2 -8.93 -2.46 12.99
CA LYS A 2 -8.72 -2.38 11.53
C LYS A 2 -8.26 -0.97 11.19
N ILE A 3 -7.16 -0.83 10.45
CA ILE A 3 -6.49 0.46 10.22
C ILE A 3 -6.20 0.63 8.73
N ILE A 4 -6.56 1.79 8.18
CA ILE A 4 -6.06 2.29 6.90
C ILE A 4 -4.96 3.29 7.22
N SER A 5 -3.74 3.01 6.79
CA SER A 5 -2.55 3.78 7.13
C SER A 5 -1.96 4.45 5.89
N ILE A 6 -1.85 5.78 5.94
CA ILE A 6 -1.22 6.59 4.90
C ILE A 6 -0.17 7.53 5.47
N SER A 7 0.75 7.99 4.63
CA SER A 7 1.63 9.13 4.91
C SER A 7 1.30 10.28 3.98
N ALA A 8 1.23 11.51 4.52
CA ALA A 8 1.06 12.73 3.73
C ALA A 8 1.89 13.85 4.38
N TRP A 9 2.94 14.29 3.71
CA TRP A 9 3.87 15.30 4.20
C TRP A 9 4.30 16.27 3.11
N GLY A 10 4.93 17.38 3.50
CA GLY A 10 5.27 18.47 2.61
C GLY A 10 4.04 19.26 2.14
N ASP A 11 4.22 20.18 1.22
CA ASP A 11 3.19 21.14 0.81
C ASP A 11 2.63 20.86 -0.60
N ASN A 12 2.97 19.72 -1.18
CA ASN A 12 2.45 19.37 -2.50
C ASN A 12 0.92 19.10 -2.42
N PRO A 13 0.09 19.90 -3.13
CA PRO A 13 -1.37 19.81 -3.05
C PRO A 13 -1.90 18.43 -3.46
N ARG A 14 -1.23 17.72 -4.36
CA ARG A 14 -1.58 16.36 -4.75
C ARG A 14 -1.76 15.43 -3.54
N TYR A 15 -0.80 15.45 -2.60
CA TYR A 15 -0.84 14.56 -1.43
C TYR A 15 -1.83 15.02 -0.38
N ILE A 16 -2.01 16.34 -0.22
CA ILE A 16 -2.98 16.90 0.74
C ILE A 16 -4.41 16.64 0.26
N VAL A 17 -4.71 16.97 -0.99
CA VAL A 17 -6.03 16.70 -1.61
C VAL A 17 -6.27 15.19 -1.66
N GLY A 18 -5.25 14.42 -2.04
CA GLY A 18 -5.33 12.97 -2.10
C GLY A 18 -5.67 12.33 -0.76
N ALA A 19 -5.05 12.75 0.33
CA ALA A 19 -5.36 12.25 1.68
C ALA A 19 -6.80 12.55 2.10
N ASN A 20 -7.32 13.77 1.78
CA ASN A 20 -8.72 14.10 2.02
C ASN A 20 -9.66 13.19 1.21
N ARG A 21 -9.36 12.93 -0.06
CA ARG A 21 -10.13 12.01 -0.91
C ARG A 21 -10.09 10.57 -0.41
N GLN A 22 -8.91 10.10 0.00
CA GLN A 22 -8.79 8.76 0.61
C GLN A 22 -9.65 8.64 1.87
N TYR A 23 -9.69 9.67 2.72
CA TYR A 23 -10.56 9.69 3.90
C TYR A 23 -12.04 9.60 3.54
N GLU A 24 -12.53 10.37 2.56
CA GLU A 24 -13.92 10.31 2.09
C GLU A 24 -14.27 8.90 1.58
N LEU A 25 -13.39 8.31 0.77
CA LEU A 25 -13.57 6.96 0.24
C LEU A 25 -13.47 5.89 1.33
N ALA A 26 -12.61 6.08 2.32
CA ALA A 26 -12.52 5.20 3.47
C ALA A 26 -13.82 5.19 4.28
N LYS A 27 -14.46 6.33 4.51
CA LYS A 27 -15.78 6.39 5.17
C LYS A 27 -16.86 5.64 4.38
N LEU A 28 -16.78 5.66 3.06
CA LEU A 28 -17.73 4.95 2.19
C LEU A 28 -17.50 3.43 2.17
N TYR A 29 -16.25 3.00 1.97
CA TYR A 29 -15.93 1.60 1.73
C TYR A 29 -15.52 0.83 2.98
N TYR A 30 -15.02 1.53 4.00
CA TYR A 30 -14.47 0.95 5.24
C TYR A 30 -14.97 1.70 6.49
N PRO A 31 -16.30 1.84 6.70
CA PRO A 31 -16.85 2.67 7.76
C PRO A 31 -16.43 2.24 9.18
N ASP A 32 -16.04 0.96 9.36
CA ASP A 32 -15.61 0.39 10.64
C ASP A 32 -14.11 0.41 10.86
N TRP A 33 -13.35 1.09 9.96
CA TRP A 33 -11.90 1.14 10.04
C TRP A 33 -11.44 2.50 10.56
N GLU A 34 -10.40 2.52 11.38
CA GLU A 34 -9.67 3.74 11.70
C GLU A 34 -8.91 4.22 10.44
N PHE A 35 -9.12 5.47 10.06
CA PHE A 35 -8.31 6.12 9.04
C PHE A 35 -7.19 6.90 9.71
N ARG A 36 -5.94 6.56 9.42
CA ARG A 36 -4.76 7.10 10.06
C ARG A 36 -3.86 7.80 9.07
N ILE A 37 -3.51 9.07 9.39
CA ILE A 37 -2.57 9.87 8.61
C ILE A 37 -1.34 10.15 9.45
N TYR A 38 -0.17 9.75 8.94
CA TYR A 38 1.12 10.20 9.46
C TYR A 38 1.57 11.43 8.66
N THR A 39 1.89 12.53 9.34
CA THR A 39 2.18 13.83 8.70
C THR A 39 3.28 14.60 9.44
N ASP A 40 3.88 15.57 8.77
CA ASP A 40 4.79 16.57 9.34
C ASP A 40 4.08 17.75 10.01
N ASP A 41 2.80 17.99 9.66
CA ASP A 41 1.96 19.03 10.23
C ASP A 41 0.49 18.59 10.26
N LYS A 42 -0.02 18.33 11.47
CA LYS A 42 -1.40 17.89 11.69
C LYS A 42 -2.44 18.95 11.31
N ASN A 43 -2.08 20.23 11.27
CA ASN A 43 -3.02 21.29 10.91
C ASN A 43 -3.49 21.19 9.46
N LYS A 44 -2.69 20.57 8.57
CA LYS A 44 -3.06 20.29 7.17
C LYS A 44 -4.34 19.46 7.04
N PHE A 45 -4.67 18.68 8.08
CA PHE A 45 -5.79 17.73 8.11
C PHE A 45 -6.77 17.99 9.26
N ALA A 46 -6.76 19.17 9.84
CA ALA A 46 -7.62 19.54 11.00
C ALA A 46 -9.14 19.44 10.71
N ASN A 47 -9.52 19.45 9.43
CA ASN A 47 -10.90 19.26 8.96
C ASN A 47 -11.37 17.80 9.00
N LEU A 48 -10.48 16.82 9.15
CA LEU A 48 -10.79 15.38 9.15
C LEU A 48 -11.03 14.90 10.60
N THR A 49 -12.17 15.24 11.14
CA THR A 49 -12.47 15.12 12.59
C THR A 49 -12.47 13.69 13.13
N ASP A 50 -12.77 12.69 12.27
CA ASP A 50 -12.81 11.28 12.68
C ASP A 50 -11.55 10.51 12.27
N ALA A 51 -10.56 11.19 11.68
CA ALA A 51 -9.28 10.59 11.33
C ALA A 51 -8.29 10.68 12.51
N ASN A 52 -7.47 9.65 12.67
CA ASN A 52 -6.35 9.67 13.61
C ASN A 52 -5.14 10.33 12.95
N ILE A 53 -4.88 11.59 13.26
CA ILE A 53 -3.76 12.37 12.69
C ILE A 53 -2.56 12.28 13.62
N ILE A 54 -1.48 11.67 13.17
CA ILE A 54 -0.23 11.48 13.92
C ILE A 54 0.85 12.35 13.33
N GLU A 55 1.26 13.35 14.09
CA GLU A 55 2.39 14.21 13.72
C GLU A 55 3.71 13.50 13.99
N VAL A 56 4.60 13.45 13.00
CA VAL A 56 5.92 12.80 13.09
C VAL A 56 7.00 13.86 13.04
N THR A 57 7.79 13.94 14.11
CA THR A 57 8.83 14.97 14.30
C THR A 57 10.22 14.37 14.53
N ASP A 58 10.39 13.06 14.32
CA ASP A 58 11.65 12.35 14.61
C ASP A 58 12.70 12.42 13.48
N GLY A 59 12.42 13.17 12.41
CA GLY A 59 13.33 13.36 11.29
C GLY A 59 13.41 12.18 10.32
N SER A 60 12.65 11.10 10.53
CA SER A 60 12.62 9.97 9.61
C SER A 60 11.92 10.31 8.28
N TYR A 61 12.24 9.58 7.23
CA TYR A 61 11.68 9.83 5.90
C TYR A 61 10.21 9.44 5.79
N GLY A 62 9.37 10.37 5.35
CA GLY A 62 7.90 10.28 5.37
C GLY A 62 7.30 9.08 4.64
N MET A 63 7.98 8.52 3.64
CA MET A 63 7.50 7.32 2.93
C MET A 63 7.37 6.09 3.84
N PHE A 64 8.13 6.02 4.94
CA PHE A 64 8.10 4.90 5.89
C PHE A 64 7.06 5.07 7.01
N TRP A 65 6.56 6.28 7.26
CA TRP A 65 5.69 6.54 8.42
C TRP A 65 4.43 5.67 8.42
N ARG A 66 3.81 5.47 7.26
CA ARG A 66 2.61 4.65 7.11
C ARG A 66 2.80 3.19 7.52
N PHE A 67 4.04 2.70 7.57
CA PHE A 67 4.34 1.33 7.99
C PHE A 67 4.30 1.14 9.51
N ARG A 68 4.36 2.21 10.31
CA ARG A 68 4.39 2.16 11.78
C ARG A 68 3.20 1.42 12.37
N ALA A 69 2.02 1.54 11.77
CA ALA A 69 0.82 0.83 12.21
C ALA A 69 0.98 -0.70 12.27
N MET A 70 1.90 -1.27 11.46
CA MET A 70 2.17 -2.71 11.42
C MET A 70 3.04 -3.22 12.58
N PHE A 71 3.44 -2.35 13.51
CA PHE A 71 4.29 -2.71 14.63
C PHE A 71 3.60 -2.55 16.00
N GLU A 72 2.31 -2.25 16.02
CA GLU A 72 1.62 -1.84 17.24
C GLU A 72 0.97 -3.00 18.00
N SER A 73 0.19 -3.85 17.35
CA SER A 73 -0.59 -4.91 18.01
C SER A 73 -0.78 -6.14 17.13
N ASP A 74 -0.72 -7.33 17.76
CA ASP A 74 -1.00 -8.60 17.11
C ASP A 74 -2.47 -8.74 16.65
N ASP A 75 -3.38 -7.96 17.25
CA ASP A 75 -4.81 -7.96 16.91
C ASP A 75 -5.16 -6.98 15.77
N ASN A 76 -4.18 -6.27 15.23
CA ASN A 76 -4.42 -5.29 14.19
C ASN A 76 -4.52 -5.95 12.80
N ILE A 77 -5.40 -5.38 11.98
CA ILE A 77 -5.45 -5.59 10.53
C ILE A 77 -5.15 -4.24 9.91
N VAL A 78 -4.02 -4.13 9.23
CA VAL A 78 -3.55 -2.87 8.65
C VAL A 78 -3.55 -2.99 7.14
N ILE A 79 -4.13 -2.02 6.43
CA ILE A 79 -3.88 -1.80 5.00
C ILE A 79 -3.11 -0.51 4.82
N VAL A 80 -2.08 -0.56 3.99
CA VAL A 80 -1.19 0.57 3.72
C VAL A 80 -1.47 1.10 2.32
N ARG A 81 -1.62 2.42 2.20
CA ARG A 81 -1.98 3.09 0.95
C ARG A 81 -1.14 4.36 0.75
N ASP A 82 -1.01 4.77 -0.51
CA ASP A 82 -0.50 6.10 -0.83
C ASP A 82 -1.59 7.15 -0.64
N SER A 83 -1.22 8.33 -0.19
CA SER A 83 -2.17 9.43 0.01
C SER A 83 -2.82 9.88 -1.30
N ASP A 84 -2.11 9.79 -2.42
CA ASP A 84 -2.60 10.16 -3.75
C ASP A 84 -3.27 9.02 -4.54
N SER A 85 -3.36 7.82 -3.98
CA SER A 85 -4.17 6.75 -4.59
C SER A 85 -5.67 6.92 -4.27
N ARG A 86 -6.51 6.04 -4.82
CA ARG A 86 -7.97 6.04 -4.53
C ARG A 86 -8.42 4.64 -4.13
N ILE A 87 -9.15 4.57 -3.01
CA ILE A 87 -9.84 3.35 -2.59
C ILE A 87 -10.97 3.08 -3.57
N THR A 88 -11.04 1.86 -4.11
CA THR A 88 -12.05 1.45 -5.09
C THR A 88 -12.89 0.28 -4.58
N ILE A 89 -14.05 0.04 -5.23
CA ILE A 89 -14.88 -1.13 -4.91
C ILE A 89 -14.12 -2.45 -5.20
N ARG A 90 -13.24 -2.46 -6.21
CA ARG A 90 -12.38 -3.60 -6.51
C ARG A 90 -11.42 -3.88 -5.35
N GLU A 91 -10.75 -2.85 -4.86
CA GLU A 91 -9.87 -2.97 -3.70
C GLU A 91 -10.62 -3.50 -2.48
N LYS A 92 -11.80 -2.93 -2.19
CA LYS A 92 -12.65 -3.39 -1.08
C LYS A 92 -12.98 -4.87 -1.17
N ARG A 93 -13.31 -5.38 -2.37
CA ARG A 93 -13.61 -6.80 -2.58
C ARG A 93 -12.39 -7.67 -2.31
N ALA A 94 -11.23 -7.32 -2.88
CA ALA A 94 -9.98 -8.05 -2.68
C ALA A 94 -9.52 -8.04 -1.21
N VAL A 95 -9.65 -6.91 -0.51
CA VAL A 95 -9.36 -6.82 0.93
C VAL A 95 -10.32 -7.69 1.74
N ASN A 96 -11.61 -7.75 1.39
CA ASN A 96 -12.55 -8.64 2.07
C ASN A 96 -12.21 -10.13 1.86
N ASP A 97 -11.82 -10.51 0.64
CA ASP A 97 -11.37 -11.88 0.34
C ASP A 97 -10.15 -12.24 1.20
N TRP A 98 -9.18 -11.34 1.28
CA TRP A 98 -8.02 -11.53 2.14
C TRP A 98 -8.40 -11.61 3.62
N ILE A 99 -9.25 -10.74 4.13
CA ILE A 99 -9.68 -10.75 5.55
C ILE A 99 -10.29 -12.11 5.90
N ASN A 100 -11.11 -12.69 5.00
CA ASN A 100 -11.79 -13.96 5.20
C ASN A 100 -10.89 -15.18 4.95
N SER A 101 -9.67 -15.00 4.44
CA SER A 101 -8.70 -16.07 4.23
C SER A 101 -7.85 -16.33 5.48
N ASP A 102 -7.10 -17.44 5.47
CA ASP A 102 -6.07 -17.78 6.47
C ASP A 102 -4.76 -17.01 6.27
N LYS A 103 -4.62 -16.26 5.17
CA LYS A 103 -3.41 -15.55 4.80
C LYS A 103 -3.17 -14.32 5.68
N LYS A 104 -1.93 -14.17 6.13
CA LYS A 104 -1.52 -13.05 7.00
C LYS A 104 -1.19 -11.78 6.23
N PHE A 105 -0.65 -11.92 5.02
CA PHE A 105 -0.24 -10.80 4.20
C PHE A 105 -1.11 -10.66 2.95
N HIS A 106 -1.27 -9.46 2.45
CA HIS A 106 -2.03 -9.14 1.25
C HIS A 106 -1.25 -8.15 0.38
N ALA A 107 -1.20 -8.39 -0.92
CA ALA A 107 -0.61 -7.45 -1.88
C ALA A 107 -1.44 -7.40 -3.18
N PHE A 108 -1.25 -6.31 -3.92
CA PHE A 108 -1.80 -6.14 -5.26
C PHE A 108 -0.70 -6.06 -6.30
N ARG A 109 -0.96 -6.63 -7.49
CA ARG A 109 -0.13 -6.50 -8.69
C ARG A 109 -0.99 -6.21 -9.90
N ASP A 110 -1.50 -4.98 -9.95
CA ASP A 110 -2.53 -4.58 -10.89
C ASP A 110 -2.01 -3.85 -12.12
N HIS A 111 -0.74 -3.49 -12.13
CA HIS A 111 -0.11 -2.70 -13.18
C HIS A 111 1.28 -3.27 -13.50
N ASP A 112 1.80 -3.07 -14.72
CA ASP A 112 3.13 -3.58 -15.12
C ASP A 112 4.24 -3.07 -14.21
N ALA A 113 4.19 -1.80 -13.79
CA ALA A 113 5.13 -1.26 -12.83
C ALA A 113 5.11 -1.96 -11.47
N HIS A 114 4.04 -2.69 -11.14
CA HIS A 114 3.93 -3.46 -9.90
C HIS A 114 4.77 -4.74 -9.91
N PHE A 115 5.27 -5.15 -11.08
CA PHE A 115 6.13 -6.32 -11.18
C PHE A 115 7.62 -6.02 -10.95
N GLU A 116 7.98 -4.75 -10.79
CA GLU A 116 9.36 -4.38 -10.43
C GLU A 116 9.70 -4.75 -8.99
N PHE A 117 8.68 -4.81 -8.11
CA PHE A 117 8.82 -5.17 -6.70
C PHE A 117 7.78 -6.21 -6.30
N PRO A 118 8.11 -7.16 -5.41
CA PRO A 118 7.15 -8.16 -4.94
C PRO A 118 6.01 -7.56 -4.12
N ILE A 119 6.24 -6.43 -3.46
CA ILE A 119 5.27 -5.63 -2.73
C ILE A 119 5.38 -4.18 -3.20
N ILE A 120 4.25 -3.58 -3.56
CA ILE A 120 4.17 -2.16 -3.88
C ILE A 120 3.78 -1.38 -2.64
N GLY A 121 4.53 -0.33 -2.32
CA GLY A 121 4.36 0.47 -1.11
C GLY A 121 2.97 1.11 -0.93
N CYS A 122 2.22 1.25 -2.02
CA CYS A 122 0.89 1.85 -2.02
C CYS A 122 -0.27 0.85 -1.81
N ALA A 123 -0.03 -0.49 -1.85
CA ALA A 123 -1.13 -1.42 -2.02
C ALA A 123 -0.87 -2.80 -1.39
N PHE A 124 -0.81 -2.82 -0.06
CA PHE A 124 -0.67 -4.07 0.68
C PHE A 124 -1.37 -4.01 2.05
N GLY A 125 -1.43 -5.15 2.74
CA GLY A 125 -1.97 -5.25 4.08
C GLY A 125 -1.35 -6.38 4.89
N TYR A 126 -1.48 -6.30 6.22
CA TYR A 126 -0.94 -7.27 7.17
C TYR A 126 -1.89 -7.49 8.35
N LYS A 127 -2.05 -8.76 8.76
CA LYS A 127 -2.76 -9.17 9.97
C LYS A 127 -1.73 -9.48 11.06
N GLY A 128 -1.74 -8.73 12.17
CA GLY A 128 -0.79 -8.87 13.26
C GLY A 128 0.20 -7.73 13.36
N LYS A 129 1.35 -8.00 13.97
CA LYS A 129 2.46 -7.05 14.05
C LYS A 129 3.79 -7.72 13.71
N PHE A 130 4.71 -6.94 13.15
CA PHE A 130 6.11 -7.30 13.07
C PHE A 130 6.80 -7.04 14.40
N ASN A 131 7.88 -7.79 14.66
CA ASN A 131 8.65 -7.67 15.90
C ASN A 131 9.59 -6.43 15.91
N ASN A 132 10.14 -6.10 17.08
CA ASN A 132 11.05 -4.98 17.26
C ASN A 132 12.31 -5.02 16.37
N PRO A 133 12.98 -6.16 16.11
CA PRO A 133 14.07 -6.24 15.16
C PRO A 133 13.72 -5.72 13.76
N VAL A 134 12.54 -6.08 13.24
CA VAL A 134 12.06 -5.57 11.93
C VAL A 134 11.77 -4.07 11.98
N PHE A 135 11.22 -3.58 13.10
CA PHE A 135 11.02 -2.13 13.32
C PHE A 135 12.35 -1.37 13.30
N ASN A 136 13.38 -1.88 13.97
CA ASN A 136 14.71 -1.27 13.97
C ASN A 136 15.33 -1.26 12.57
N LEU A 137 15.14 -2.34 11.79
CA LEU A 137 15.55 -2.37 10.39
C LEU A 137 14.81 -1.33 9.55
N MET A 138 13.50 -1.18 9.74
CA MET A 138 12.71 -0.16 9.04
C MET A 138 13.27 1.25 9.31
N ASN A 139 13.56 1.59 10.55
CA ASN A 139 14.14 2.89 10.91
C ASN A 139 15.51 3.09 10.25
N LYS A 140 16.37 2.06 10.26
CA LYS A 140 17.67 2.12 9.59
C LYS A 140 17.54 2.33 8.08
N TYR A 141 16.59 1.67 7.44
CA TYR A 141 16.30 1.87 6.01
C TYR A 141 15.77 3.28 5.75
N ALA A 142 14.87 3.81 6.61
CA ALA A 142 14.35 5.16 6.50
C ALA A 142 15.44 6.25 6.61
N GLU A 143 16.49 6.01 7.41
CA GLU A 143 17.66 6.89 7.51
C GLU A 143 18.55 6.83 6.25
N GLN A 144 18.78 5.62 5.73
CA GLN A 144 19.74 5.36 4.64
C GLN A 144 19.14 5.56 3.25
N LEU A 145 17.85 5.27 3.08
CA LEU A 145 17.12 5.29 1.81
C LEU A 145 16.04 6.38 1.81
N ASN A 146 16.45 7.63 2.06
CA ASN A 146 15.58 8.80 2.09
C ASN A 146 15.31 9.37 0.67
N TYR A 147 15.03 8.49 -0.29
CA TYR A 147 14.75 8.83 -1.69
C TYR A 147 13.56 8.01 -2.22
N TYR A 148 13.04 8.41 -3.36
CA TYR A 148 11.94 7.73 -4.03
C TYR A 148 12.25 6.24 -4.23
N VAL A 149 11.28 5.36 -3.95
CA VAL A 149 11.34 3.88 -3.90
C VAL A 149 12.16 3.27 -2.75
N GLY A 150 12.75 4.05 -1.84
CA GLY A 150 13.50 3.52 -0.69
C GLY A 150 12.66 2.60 0.20
N ASP A 151 11.40 2.92 0.38
CA ASP A 151 10.42 2.10 1.10
C ASP A 151 10.13 0.76 0.40
N GLN A 152 10.10 0.74 -0.93
CA GLN A 152 9.89 -0.49 -1.71
C GLN A 152 11.11 -1.42 -1.63
N ILE A 153 12.32 -0.88 -1.52
CA ILE A 153 13.53 -1.66 -1.26
C ILE A 153 13.43 -2.36 0.11
N PHE A 154 13.01 -1.64 1.16
CA PHE A 154 12.76 -2.24 2.46
C PHE A 154 11.69 -3.35 2.39
N LEU A 155 10.58 -3.10 1.71
CA LEU A 155 9.53 -4.10 1.54
C LEU A 155 10.02 -5.35 0.81
N ARG A 156 10.84 -5.18 -0.23
CA ARG A 156 11.44 -6.29 -0.99
C ARG A 156 12.44 -7.09 -0.16
N ASP A 157 13.39 -6.40 0.50
CA ASP A 157 14.55 -7.03 1.11
C ASP A 157 14.27 -7.60 2.50
N ILE A 158 13.35 -6.98 3.23
CA ILE A 158 13.07 -7.33 4.64
C ILE A 158 11.67 -7.94 4.80
N ILE A 159 10.64 -7.32 4.25
CA ILE A 159 9.25 -7.76 4.52
C ILE A 159 8.89 -8.98 3.67
N TRP A 160 9.15 -8.94 2.37
CA TRP A 160 8.73 -10.02 1.46
C TRP A 160 9.25 -11.41 1.87
N PRO A 161 10.53 -11.60 2.21
CA PRO A 161 11.03 -12.90 2.68
C PRO A 161 10.31 -13.45 3.92
N LEU A 162 9.75 -12.56 4.75
CA LEU A 162 9.05 -12.96 5.98
C LEU A 162 7.58 -13.37 5.74
N VAL A 163 6.97 -12.91 4.65
CA VAL A 163 5.51 -13.01 4.44
C VAL A 163 5.10 -13.76 3.18
N GLN A 164 6.00 -14.04 2.25
CA GLN A 164 5.69 -14.61 0.94
C GLN A 164 4.85 -15.90 1.01
N ASP A 165 5.15 -16.81 1.96
CA ASP A 165 4.45 -18.09 2.11
C ASP A 165 3.02 -17.92 2.69
N THR A 166 2.75 -16.78 3.29
CA THR A 166 1.46 -16.45 3.90
C THR A 166 0.76 -15.30 3.17
N ALA A 167 1.22 -14.94 1.98
CA ALA A 167 0.64 -13.88 1.18
C ALA A 167 -0.54 -14.37 0.33
N LEU A 168 -1.57 -13.54 0.26
CA LEU A 168 -2.59 -13.57 -0.78
C LEU A 168 -2.33 -12.39 -1.72
N VAL A 169 -2.05 -12.68 -2.98
CA VAL A 169 -1.80 -11.65 -3.98
C VAL A 169 -2.97 -11.59 -4.94
N HIS A 170 -3.58 -10.40 -5.07
CA HIS A 170 -4.57 -10.13 -6.10
C HIS A 170 -3.91 -9.44 -7.30
N SER A 171 -4.30 -9.86 -8.50
CA SER A 171 -3.82 -9.28 -9.75
C SER A 171 -4.97 -9.04 -10.70
N MET A 172 -4.84 -8.02 -11.56
CA MET A 172 -5.74 -7.82 -12.70
C MET A 172 -5.55 -8.84 -13.80
N ASN A 173 -4.37 -9.42 -13.87
CA ASN A 173 -3.99 -10.40 -14.87
C ASN A 173 -4.41 -11.82 -14.46
N GLU A 174 -4.15 -12.80 -15.31
CA GLU A 174 -4.68 -14.16 -15.17
C GLU A 174 -3.99 -15.03 -14.10
N GLY A 175 -3.49 -14.42 -13.03
CA GLY A 175 -2.85 -15.15 -11.94
C GLY A 175 -1.51 -15.76 -12.35
N TRP A 176 -0.62 -14.97 -12.93
CA TRP A 176 0.66 -15.44 -13.52
C TRP A 176 1.56 -16.21 -12.56
N PHE A 177 1.48 -15.89 -11.26
CA PHE A 177 2.30 -16.51 -10.22
C PHE A 177 1.46 -17.18 -9.13
N GLY A 178 0.25 -17.62 -9.46
CA GLY A 178 -0.71 -18.16 -8.50
C GLY A 178 -1.51 -17.07 -7.77
N GLU A 179 -1.48 -15.82 -8.29
CA GLU A 179 -2.30 -14.75 -7.76
C GLU A 179 -3.79 -14.97 -8.02
N THR A 180 -4.61 -14.46 -7.13
CA THR A 180 -6.06 -14.46 -7.32
C THR A 180 -6.48 -13.35 -8.27
N ARG A 181 -7.08 -13.72 -9.40
CA ARG A 181 -7.58 -12.75 -10.37
C ARG A 181 -8.73 -11.93 -9.78
N ALA A 182 -8.67 -10.62 -9.95
CA ALA A 182 -9.77 -9.72 -9.64
C ALA A 182 -10.16 -8.92 -10.89
N LEU A 183 -11.46 -8.91 -11.20
CA LEU A 183 -11.99 -8.18 -12.35
C LEU A 183 -12.03 -6.67 -12.06
N LEU A 184 -11.55 -5.87 -12.99
CA LEU A 184 -11.77 -4.42 -13.00
C LEU A 184 -13.11 -4.11 -13.68
N VAL A 185 -13.83 -3.19 -13.08
CA VAL A 185 -15.02 -2.57 -13.68
C VAL A 185 -14.59 -1.40 -14.56
N ASN A 186 -13.61 -0.62 -14.10
CA ASN A 186 -13.00 0.48 -14.82
C ASN A 186 -11.48 0.22 -14.93
N PRO A 187 -10.87 0.31 -16.10
CA PRO A 187 -9.43 0.05 -16.26
C PRO A 187 -8.52 0.99 -15.47
N TYR A 188 -9.00 2.17 -15.07
CA TYR A 188 -8.25 3.09 -14.21
C TYR A 188 -8.35 2.76 -12.71
N ASP A 189 -9.23 1.83 -12.30
CA ASP A 189 -9.46 1.44 -10.90
C ASP A 189 -8.45 0.40 -10.38
N PHE A 190 -7.30 0.26 -11.04
CA PHE A 190 -6.26 -0.61 -10.51
C PHE A 190 -5.72 -0.06 -9.18
N CYS A 191 -5.49 -0.96 -8.23
CA CYS A 191 -5.02 -0.56 -6.91
C CYS A 191 -3.62 0.05 -6.99
N GLY A 192 -3.45 1.24 -6.41
CA GLY A 192 -2.20 1.99 -6.46
C GLY A 192 -2.08 2.98 -7.62
N ASN A 193 -3.14 3.18 -8.42
CA ASN A 193 -3.13 4.29 -9.37
C ASN A 193 -3.04 5.62 -8.62
N GLY A 194 -2.07 6.46 -8.99
CA GLY A 194 -1.94 7.82 -8.48
C GLY A 194 -2.91 8.77 -9.20
N TYR A 195 -3.36 9.77 -8.47
CA TYR A 195 -4.22 10.84 -8.97
C TYR A 195 -3.60 12.20 -8.63
N ASP A 196 -3.79 13.17 -9.51
CA ASP A 196 -3.41 14.54 -9.22
C ASP A 196 -4.44 15.27 -8.32
N GLU A 197 -4.20 16.54 -8.03
CA GLU A 197 -5.08 17.38 -7.21
C GLU A 197 -6.44 17.70 -7.83
N HIS A 198 -6.64 17.35 -9.10
CA HIS A 198 -7.90 17.50 -9.85
C HIS A 198 -8.64 16.16 -10.03
N ASP A 199 -8.24 15.12 -9.29
CA ASP A 199 -8.78 13.75 -9.40
C ASP A 199 -8.56 13.10 -10.79
N MET A 200 -7.54 13.53 -11.54
CA MET A 200 -7.19 12.89 -12.81
C MET A 200 -6.21 11.73 -12.58
N PRO A 201 -6.48 10.53 -13.12
CA PRO A 201 -5.57 9.40 -12.99
C PRO A 201 -4.26 9.69 -13.73
N MET A 202 -3.13 9.40 -13.07
CA MET A 202 -1.80 9.70 -13.59
C MET A 202 -1.23 8.59 -14.46
N TYR A 203 -1.68 7.36 -14.25
CA TYR A 203 -1.19 6.21 -15.00
C TYR A 203 -2.28 5.63 -15.88
N ALA A 204 -1.92 5.38 -17.15
CA ALA A 204 -2.82 4.71 -18.09
C ALA A 204 -2.95 3.22 -17.72
N PRO A 205 -4.09 2.59 -17.96
CA PRO A 205 -4.25 1.15 -17.76
C PRO A 205 -3.39 0.37 -18.76
N THR A 206 -2.68 -0.65 -18.28
CA THR A 206 -1.75 -1.47 -19.08
C THR A 206 -2.37 -2.76 -19.62
N LEU A 207 -3.69 -2.93 -19.53
CA LEU A 207 -4.39 -4.16 -19.94
C LEU A 207 -4.08 -4.63 -21.36
N LYS A 208 -3.70 -3.74 -22.30
CA LYS A 208 -3.32 -4.10 -23.66
C LYS A 208 -1.84 -4.51 -23.77
N GLU A 209 -0.99 -3.95 -22.91
CA GLU A 209 0.44 -4.20 -22.90
C GLU A 209 0.76 -5.51 -22.15
N CYS A 210 -0.05 -5.85 -21.16
CA CYS A 210 0.05 -7.11 -20.41
C CYS A 210 -0.23 -8.36 -21.25
N ALA A 211 -0.97 -8.26 -22.34
CA ALA A 211 -1.30 -9.41 -23.20
C ALA A 211 -0.08 -10.04 -23.91
N GLY A 212 1.06 -9.32 -23.96
CA GLY A 212 2.31 -9.80 -24.54
C GLY A 212 3.44 -10.03 -23.54
N PHE A 213 3.17 -9.85 -22.24
CA PHE A 213 4.18 -9.94 -21.19
C PHE A 213 4.42 -11.41 -20.81
N ASP A 214 5.69 -11.87 -20.87
CA ASP A 214 6.05 -13.21 -20.40
C ASP A 214 6.21 -13.23 -18.87
N PRO A 215 5.27 -13.86 -18.14
CA PRO A 215 5.33 -13.94 -16.69
C PRO A 215 6.61 -14.59 -16.16
N LYS A 216 7.22 -15.50 -16.95
CA LYS A 216 8.46 -16.20 -16.57
C LYS A 216 9.65 -15.25 -16.47
N SER A 217 9.71 -14.22 -17.31
CA SER A 217 10.80 -13.24 -17.27
C SER A 217 10.82 -12.45 -15.97
N VAL A 218 9.64 -12.22 -15.37
CA VAL A 218 9.52 -11.53 -14.08
C VAL A 218 9.82 -12.47 -12.93
N SER A 219 9.33 -13.73 -12.99
CA SER A 219 9.61 -14.72 -11.94
C SER A 219 11.11 -14.98 -11.80
N GLU A 220 11.87 -14.96 -12.89
CA GLU A 220 13.32 -15.10 -12.86
C GLU A 220 14.04 -13.91 -12.24
N LYS A 221 13.54 -12.68 -12.49
CA LYS A 221 14.06 -11.44 -11.87
C LYS A 221 13.90 -11.44 -10.34
N TYR A 222 12.88 -12.14 -9.81
CA TYR A 222 12.55 -12.18 -8.37
C TYR A 222 12.75 -13.55 -7.72
N LYS A 223 13.39 -14.51 -8.43
CA LYS A 223 13.92 -15.71 -7.78
C LYS A 223 15.05 -15.28 -6.86
N PHE A 224 14.71 -15.14 -5.59
CA PHE A 224 15.72 -15.04 -4.55
C PHE A 224 16.42 -16.41 -4.51
N ASN A 225 17.73 -16.42 -4.75
CA ASN A 225 18.54 -17.61 -4.48
C ASN A 225 18.39 -17.95 -2.99
N ASN A 226 17.73 -19.06 -2.72
CA ASN A 226 17.67 -19.68 -1.40
C ASN A 226 19.06 -20.13 -0.98
#